data_975e90391a6069a373c6e47d19256765
#
_entry.id   975e90391a6069a373c6e47d19256765
#
_cell.length_a   1.000
_cell.length_b   1.000
_cell.length_c   1.000
_cell.angle_alpha   90.00
_cell.angle_beta   90.00
_cell.angle_gamma   90.00
#
_symmetry.space_group_name_H-M   'P 1'
#
loop_
_entity.id
_entity.type
_entity.pdbx_description
1 polymer ?
#
loop_
_entity_poly.entity_id
_entity_poly.type
_entity_poly.pdbx_seq_one_letter_code
_entity_poly.pdbx_strand_id
1 'polypeptide(L)'
;MATSWHEKAKEFKSPAHVVVAILLRSRKTQAANSRQLREKLKELNAHLGQQAQQRQQQQEEIATLRRQVAELQKELDEARQSVNLPEDPPLGTHGFGARMISLAVNVARSVGLRGAARALELFFDWLGVKQGTPTRTSIRNWLQRLGIAELQQPLKPNEDLVVMVDHSSQIGTEKVLVALGVNTSALPEPGSALKHEDVRVLEVKPGSQWKTENMEQEYEALADRLGAPRAVLVDGAVELRDGAKCLEKRRDDTIVLRDFKHYAANVMKSLIGNNERFKEVGSEIGKTRPAIQQTELAHLTPPSTKPKARFMNLASTIRWMTMIVWLLRNPDATAREGISAERMQDKLGWVEQYADDIVVWQECQDVVSASLAFINEQYLFQGAADALRSVIGDSLKHDKSKELAKRLIDFVHDAEQQLRPGERLPMSTEILESTFGLYKQLERQHSKSGFTSLLACLPALLKPNTPEGVSEAFGRVAAKDVKAWVKKHFGSTVTSRRQAAYAEHKAALKSATVQYATT
;
A
#
# COMPACT_ATOMS: atom_id res chain seq x y z
N MET A 1 14.57 -106.05 -23.18
CA MET A 1 14.00 -107.32 -22.70
C MET A 1 13.24 -107.03 -21.43
N ALA A 2 11.92 -107.13 -21.47
CA ALA A 2 11.07 -106.90 -20.27
C ALA A 2 11.03 -108.15 -19.42
N THR A 3 11.78 -108.17 -18.34
CA THR A 3 11.68 -109.28 -17.38
C THR A 3 10.24 -109.39 -16.87
N SER A 4 9.68 -110.63 -17.03
CA SER A 4 8.31 -110.90 -16.60
C SER A 4 8.10 -110.57 -15.13
N TRP A 5 6.99 -109.94 -14.79
CA TRP A 5 6.61 -109.61 -13.40
C TRP A 5 6.65 -110.81 -12.46
N HIS A 6 6.55 -112.04 -12.99
CA HIS A 6 6.71 -113.31 -12.27
C HIS A 6 8.15 -113.63 -11.89
N GLU A 7 9.14 -113.20 -12.66
CA GLU A 7 10.59 -113.38 -12.31
C GLU A 7 11.00 -112.35 -11.24
N LYS A 8 10.52 -111.12 -11.29
CA LYS A 8 10.78 -110.11 -10.23
C LYS A 8 10.09 -110.46 -8.90
N ALA A 9 8.97 -111.23 -8.98
CA ALA A 9 8.27 -111.67 -7.76
C ALA A 9 9.01 -112.74 -6.97
N LYS A 10 9.96 -113.52 -7.55
CA LYS A 10 10.76 -114.50 -6.87
C LYS A 10 11.84 -113.90 -5.95
N GLU A 11 12.15 -112.67 -6.01
CA GLU A 11 13.11 -111.95 -5.18
C GLU A 11 12.52 -111.53 -3.82
N PHE A 12 11.25 -111.71 -3.60
CA PHE A 12 10.55 -111.30 -2.37
C PHE A 12 10.23 -112.54 -1.51
N LYS A 13 10.44 -112.48 -0.18
CA LYS A 13 10.12 -113.55 0.80
C LYS A 13 8.61 -113.84 0.97
N SER A 14 7.73 -113.06 0.35
CA SER A 14 6.30 -113.24 0.39
C SER A 14 5.73 -114.08 -0.74
N PRO A 15 4.60 -114.81 -0.61
CA PRO A 15 3.98 -115.58 -1.66
C PRO A 15 3.76 -114.72 -2.95
N ALA A 16 4.11 -115.30 -4.14
CA ALA A 16 4.15 -114.59 -5.43
C ALA A 16 2.83 -113.84 -5.75
N HIS A 17 1.66 -114.40 -5.42
CA HIS A 17 0.35 -113.83 -5.67
C HIS A 17 0.15 -112.54 -4.82
N VAL A 18 0.71 -112.46 -3.58
CA VAL A 18 0.63 -111.29 -2.74
C VAL A 18 1.51 -110.15 -3.28
N VAL A 19 2.73 -110.50 -3.71
CA VAL A 19 3.64 -109.50 -4.30
C VAL A 19 3.06 -108.90 -5.59
N VAL A 20 2.50 -109.75 -6.45
CA VAL A 20 1.81 -109.31 -7.67
C VAL A 20 0.62 -108.41 -7.32
N ALA A 21 -0.16 -108.75 -6.33
CA ALA A 21 -1.30 -107.91 -5.90
C ALA A 21 -0.86 -106.56 -5.37
N ILE A 22 0.22 -106.49 -4.61
CA ILE A 22 0.80 -105.23 -4.09
C ILE A 22 1.36 -104.40 -5.28
N LEU A 23 2.06 -104.98 -6.17
CA LEU A 23 2.60 -104.29 -7.33
C LEU A 23 1.53 -103.79 -8.28
N LEU A 24 0.42 -104.56 -8.46
CA LEU A 24 -0.72 -104.12 -9.22
C LEU A 24 -1.46 -102.98 -8.55
N ARG A 25 -1.61 -103.04 -7.24
CA ARG A 25 -2.15 -101.91 -6.46
C ARG A 25 -1.27 -100.65 -6.57
N SER A 26 0.06 -100.81 -6.38
CA SER A 26 0.99 -99.70 -6.51
C SER A 26 0.92 -99.07 -7.88
N ARG A 27 0.87 -99.93 -8.98
CA ARG A 27 0.72 -99.45 -10.35
C ARG A 27 -0.60 -98.71 -10.58
N LYS A 28 -1.73 -99.19 -10.03
CA LYS A 28 -2.99 -98.53 -10.15
C LYS A 28 -2.98 -97.17 -9.41
N THR A 29 -2.37 -97.11 -8.22
CA THR A 29 -2.19 -95.87 -7.46
C THR A 29 -1.28 -94.88 -8.18
N GLN A 30 -0.16 -95.37 -8.73
CA GLN A 30 0.72 -94.51 -9.52
C GLN A 30 0.02 -93.99 -10.82
N ALA A 31 -0.81 -94.84 -11.48
CA ALA A 31 -1.54 -94.45 -12.68
C ALA A 31 -2.64 -93.40 -12.31
N ALA A 32 -3.32 -93.56 -11.14
CA ALA A 32 -4.28 -92.60 -10.62
C ALA A 32 -3.62 -91.26 -10.27
N ASN A 33 -2.45 -91.33 -9.53
CA ASN A 33 -1.69 -90.12 -9.22
C ASN A 33 -1.17 -89.40 -10.46
N SER A 34 -0.72 -90.18 -11.46
CA SER A 34 -0.29 -89.61 -12.73
C SER A 34 -1.41 -88.92 -13.52
N ARG A 35 -2.63 -89.46 -13.45
CA ARG A 35 -3.82 -88.81 -14.05
C ARG A 35 -4.17 -87.52 -13.30
N GLN A 36 -4.17 -87.55 -11.97
CA GLN A 36 -4.46 -86.40 -11.15
C GLN A 36 -3.41 -85.28 -11.31
N LEU A 37 -2.14 -85.65 -11.42
CA LEU A 37 -1.05 -84.70 -11.74
C LEU A 37 -1.21 -84.10 -13.14
N ARG A 38 -1.63 -84.88 -14.15
CA ARG A 38 -1.88 -84.35 -15.50
C ARG A 38 -3.08 -83.39 -15.53
N GLU A 39 -4.15 -83.66 -14.76
CA GLU A 39 -5.28 -82.74 -14.62
C GLU A 39 -4.86 -81.45 -13.95
N LYS A 40 -4.17 -81.51 -12.82
CA LYS A 40 -3.61 -80.34 -12.14
C LYS A 40 -2.65 -79.54 -13.04
N LEU A 41 -1.86 -80.21 -13.85
CA LEU A 41 -0.95 -79.54 -14.78
C LEU A 41 -1.71 -78.84 -15.89
N LYS A 42 -2.81 -79.45 -16.37
CA LYS A 42 -3.72 -78.85 -17.36
C LYS A 42 -4.44 -77.63 -16.80
N GLU A 43 -4.94 -77.68 -15.56
CA GLU A 43 -5.57 -76.54 -14.84
C GLU A 43 -4.57 -75.41 -14.63
N LEU A 44 -3.33 -75.75 -14.17
CA LEU A 44 -2.28 -74.75 -13.96
C LEU A 44 -1.88 -74.08 -15.27
N ASN A 45 -1.74 -74.84 -16.35
CA ASN A 45 -1.42 -74.28 -17.67
C ASN A 45 -2.57 -73.37 -18.20
N ALA A 46 -3.84 -73.73 -17.96
CA ALA A 46 -4.96 -72.88 -18.30
C ALA A 46 -4.96 -71.57 -17.47
N HIS A 47 -4.64 -71.67 -16.18
CA HIS A 47 -4.53 -70.51 -15.32
C HIS A 47 -3.33 -69.61 -15.73
N LEU A 48 -2.18 -70.19 -16.06
CA LEU A 48 -1.01 -69.45 -16.59
C LEU A 48 -1.34 -68.78 -17.93
N GLY A 49 -2.11 -69.44 -18.80
CA GLY A 49 -2.60 -68.84 -20.04
C GLY A 49 -3.49 -67.61 -19.80
N GLN A 50 -4.44 -67.71 -18.83
CA GLN A 50 -5.30 -66.58 -18.45
C GLN A 50 -4.48 -65.45 -17.86
N GLN A 51 -3.51 -65.73 -16.96
CA GLN A 51 -2.63 -64.70 -16.40
C GLN A 51 -1.75 -64.05 -17.46
N ALA A 52 -1.26 -64.84 -18.44
CA ALA A 52 -0.47 -64.29 -19.56
C ALA A 52 -1.32 -63.33 -20.41
N GLN A 53 -2.56 -63.69 -20.70
CA GLN A 53 -3.52 -62.86 -21.41
C GLN A 53 -3.84 -61.56 -20.64
N GLN A 54 -4.11 -61.66 -19.32
CA GLN A 54 -4.33 -60.49 -18.47
C GLN A 54 -3.12 -59.56 -18.43
N ARG A 55 -1.91 -60.10 -18.31
CA ARG A 55 -0.65 -59.33 -18.36
C ARG A 55 -0.47 -58.63 -19.69
N GLN A 56 -0.79 -59.31 -20.78
CA GLN A 56 -0.73 -58.71 -22.10
C GLN A 56 -1.72 -57.57 -22.25
N GLN A 57 -2.97 -57.72 -21.82
CA GLN A 57 -3.96 -56.67 -21.81
C GLN A 57 -3.53 -55.47 -20.95
N GLN A 58 -3.00 -55.74 -19.76
CA GLN A 58 -2.44 -54.65 -18.88
C GLN A 58 -1.25 -53.94 -19.50
N GLN A 59 -0.38 -54.66 -20.22
CA GLN A 59 0.75 -54.06 -20.94
C GLN A 59 0.28 -53.16 -22.09
N GLU A 60 -0.76 -53.55 -22.81
CA GLU A 60 -1.37 -52.76 -23.88
C GLU A 60 -2.05 -51.50 -23.32
N GLU A 61 -2.75 -51.64 -22.18
CA GLU A 61 -3.36 -50.51 -21.47
C GLU A 61 -2.30 -49.54 -20.96
N ILE A 62 -1.24 -50.04 -20.33
CA ILE A 62 -0.09 -49.22 -19.87
C ILE A 62 0.58 -48.49 -21.04
N ALA A 63 0.73 -49.16 -22.18
CA ALA A 63 1.32 -48.55 -23.39
C ALA A 63 0.40 -47.42 -23.93
N THR A 64 -0.90 -47.63 -23.87
CA THR A 64 -1.90 -46.62 -24.27
C THR A 64 -1.91 -45.44 -23.36
N LEU A 65 -1.95 -45.66 -22.04
CA LEU A 65 -1.90 -44.60 -21.02
C LEU A 65 -0.57 -43.79 -21.12
N ARG A 66 0.54 -44.46 -21.35
CA ARG A 66 1.83 -43.76 -21.55
C ARG A 66 1.81 -42.85 -22.77
N ARG A 67 1.18 -43.26 -23.87
CA ARG A 67 1.01 -42.39 -25.05
C ARG A 67 0.13 -41.17 -24.71
N GLN A 68 -1.00 -41.38 -24.03
CA GLN A 68 -1.88 -40.29 -23.62
C GLN A 68 -1.16 -39.31 -22.70
N VAL A 69 -0.40 -39.80 -21.72
CA VAL A 69 0.39 -38.93 -20.82
C VAL A 69 1.43 -38.13 -21.61
N ALA A 70 2.12 -38.75 -22.58
CA ALA A 70 3.10 -38.04 -23.42
C ALA A 70 2.43 -36.97 -24.30
N GLU A 71 1.25 -37.25 -24.84
CA GLU A 71 0.47 -36.30 -25.64
C GLU A 71 -0.05 -35.14 -24.83
N LEU A 72 -0.63 -35.41 -23.63
CA LEU A 72 -1.04 -34.37 -22.69
C LEU A 72 0.14 -33.54 -22.17
N GLN A 73 1.29 -34.14 -21.95
CA GLN A 73 2.51 -33.39 -21.60
C GLN A 73 2.94 -32.45 -22.72
N LYS A 74 2.87 -32.93 -23.98
CA LYS A 74 3.17 -32.09 -25.14
C LYS A 74 2.19 -30.94 -25.29
N GLU A 75 0.87 -31.20 -25.16
CA GLU A 75 -0.17 -30.16 -25.16
C GLU A 75 0.03 -29.15 -24.03
N LEU A 76 0.40 -29.61 -22.84
CA LEU A 76 0.69 -28.74 -21.70
C LEU A 76 1.92 -27.87 -21.96
N ASP A 77 2.96 -28.40 -22.56
CA ASP A 77 4.17 -27.65 -22.91
C ASP A 77 3.89 -26.64 -24.05
N GLU A 78 3.08 -27.03 -25.03
CA GLU A 78 2.59 -26.12 -26.09
C GLU A 78 1.68 -25.01 -25.49
N ALA A 79 0.76 -25.35 -24.58
CA ALA A 79 -0.07 -24.37 -23.87
C ALA A 79 0.77 -23.45 -22.98
N ARG A 80 1.81 -23.94 -22.32
CA ARG A 80 2.77 -23.13 -21.56
C ARG A 80 3.60 -22.21 -22.44
N GLN A 81 3.96 -22.64 -23.63
CA GLN A 81 4.65 -21.80 -24.62
C GLN A 81 3.71 -20.77 -25.27
N SER A 82 2.40 -21.01 -25.29
CA SER A 82 1.39 -20.11 -25.85
C SER A 82 0.93 -19.00 -24.91
N VAL A 83 1.40 -18.92 -23.64
CA VAL A 83 1.34 -17.69 -22.84
C VAL A 83 2.33 -16.71 -23.48
N ASN A 84 1.96 -16.18 -24.64
CA ASN A 84 2.67 -15.09 -25.28
C ASN A 84 2.55 -13.85 -24.40
N LEU A 85 3.49 -13.67 -23.48
CA LEU A 85 3.68 -12.37 -22.85
C LEU A 85 3.96 -11.38 -23.99
N PRO A 86 3.33 -10.20 -23.97
CA PRO A 86 3.60 -9.18 -24.95
C PRO A 86 5.11 -8.88 -24.98
N GLU A 87 5.66 -8.70 -26.16
CA GLU A 87 7.08 -8.33 -26.31
C GLU A 87 7.41 -7.12 -25.44
N ASP A 88 8.42 -7.23 -24.62
CA ASP A 88 8.89 -6.20 -23.70
C ASP A 88 10.43 -6.13 -23.78
N PRO A 89 10.97 -5.52 -24.85
CA PRO A 89 12.41 -5.45 -25.04
C PRO A 89 13.07 -4.68 -23.90
N PRO A 90 14.24 -5.13 -23.42
CA PRO A 90 14.97 -4.48 -22.35
C PRO A 90 15.25 -3.00 -22.63
N LEU A 91 15.02 -2.13 -21.65
CA LEU A 91 15.34 -0.70 -21.73
C LEU A 91 16.82 -0.44 -21.44
N GLY A 92 17.59 -0.11 -22.44
CA GLY A 92 19.02 0.21 -22.32
C GLY A 92 19.81 -0.95 -21.69
N THR A 93 20.48 -0.70 -20.56
CA THR A 93 21.26 -1.72 -19.83
C THR A 93 20.43 -2.50 -18.79
N HIS A 94 19.13 -2.28 -18.70
CA HIS A 94 18.25 -3.01 -17.79
C HIS A 94 17.86 -4.36 -18.39
N GLY A 95 17.79 -5.38 -17.56
CA GLY A 95 17.29 -6.71 -17.99
C GLY A 95 15.76 -6.77 -18.13
N PHE A 96 15.05 -5.63 -18.07
CA PHE A 96 13.59 -5.52 -18.08
C PHE A 96 13.13 -4.42 -19.03
N GLY A 97 12.02 -4.65 -19.71
CA GLY A 97 11.40 -3.69 -20.60
C GLY A 97 10.43 -2.75 -19.88
N ALA A 98 9.85 -1.84 -20.64
CA ALA A 98 8.97 -0.79 -20.12
C ALA A 98 7.68 -1.33 -19.49
N ARG A 99 7.12 -2.41 -20.05
CA ARG A 99 5.89 -3.03 -19.53
C ARG A 99 6.12 -3.68 -18.17
N MET A 100 7.21 -4.42 -17.99
CA MET A 100 7.58 -5.02 -16.70
C MET A 100 7.89 -3.94 -15.66
N ILE A 101 8.61 -2.88 -16.03
CA ILE A 101 8.92 -1.77 -15.15
C ILE A 101 7.63 -1.06 -14.72
N SER A 102 6.75 -0.74 -15.68
CA SER A 102 5.43 -0.14 -15.43
C SER A 102 4.58 -1.00 -14.48
N LEU A 103 4.46 -2.29 -14.76
CA LEU A 103 3.74 -3.23 -13.89
C LEU A 103 4.31 -3.24 -12.47
N ALA A 104 5.62 -3.41 -12.34
CA ALA A 104 6.29 -3.51 -11.04
C ALA A 104 6.15 -2.23 -10.19
N VAL A 105 6.29 -1.05 -10.79
CA VAL A 105 6.15 0.23 -10.05
C VAL A 105 4.71 0.51 -9.67
N ASN A 106 3.73 0.15 -10.52
CA ASN A 106 2.31 0.32 -10.20
C ASN A 106 1.86 -0.65 -9.10
N VAL A 107 2.29 -1.90 -9.12
CA VAL A 107 2.05 -2.84 -8.00
C VAL A 107 2.69 -2.30 -6.73
N ALA A 108 3.92 -1.74 -6.81
CA ALA A 108 4.60 -1.18 -5.64
C ALA A 108 3.88 0.03 -5.02
N ARG A 109 3.15 0.82 -5.81
CA ARG A 109 2.29 1.91 -5.28
C ARG A 109 1.20 1.39 -4.36
N SER A 110 0.66 0.21 -4.61
CA SER A 110 -0.43 -0.40 -3.83
C SER A 110 0.07 -1.21 -2.64
N VAL A 111 1.07 -2.08 -2.86
CA VAL A 111 1.53 -3.06 -1.85
C VAL A 111 2.96 -2.82 -1.37
N GLY A 112 3.62 -1.77 -1.86
CA GLY A 112 4.99 -1.39 -1.54
C GLY A 112 6.07 -2.24 -2.20
N LEU A 113 7.33 -1.85 -2.01
CA LEU A 113 8.46 -2.41 -2.77
C LEU A 113 8.70 -3.91 -2.55
N ARG A 114 8.57 -4.39 -1.30
CA ARG A 114 8.75 -5.82 -0.98
C ARG A 114 7.55 -6.64 -1.44
N GLY A 115 6.35 -6.12 -1.21
CA GLY A 115 5.10 -6.74 -1.63
C GLY A 115 5.06 -6.89 -3.14
N ALA A 116 5.44 -5.86 -3.89
CA ALA A 116 5.48 -5.92 -5.35
C ALA A 116 6.46 -6.97 -5.90
N ALA A 117 7.70 -7.00 -5.38
CA ALA A 117 8.67 -8.00 -5.79
C ALA A 117 8.15 -9.43 -5.55
N ARG A 118 7.56 -9.67 -4.36
CA ARG A 118 7.01 -10.98 -4.00
C ARG A 118 5.76 -11.34 -4.80
N ALA A 119 4.87 -10.39 -5.04
CA ALA A 119 3.66 -10.60 -5.83
C ALA A 119 3.99 -10.97 -7.28
N LEU A 120 4.96 -10.28 -7.89
CA LEU A 120 5.42 -10.59 -9.23
C LEU A 120 6.08 -11.98 -9.30
N GLU A 121 6.95 -12.33 -8.35
CA GLU A 121 7.55 -13.64 -8.24
C GLU A 121 6.48 -14.75 -8.20
N LEU A 122 5.51 -14.65 -7.29
CA LEU A 122 4.42 -15.62 -7.16
C LEU A 122 3.54 -15.70 -8.42
N PHE A 123 3.28 -14.56 -9.06
CA PHE A 123 2.46 -14.51 -10.26
C PHE A 123 3.16 -15.18 -11.44
N PHE A 124 4.47 -14.93 -11.64
CA PHE A 124 5.24 -15.58 -12.71
C PHE A 124 5.45 -17.07 -12.44
N ASP A 125 5.66 -17.46 -11.18
CA ASP A 125 5.71 -18.87 -10.78
C ASP A 125 4.38 -19.58 -11.10
N TRP A 126 3.25 -18.95 -10.77
CA TRP A 126 1.92 -19.49 -11.04
C TRP A 126 1.64 -19.64 -12.54
N LEU A 127 2.09 -18.68 -13.35
CA LEU A 127 1.99 -18.76 -14.82
C LEU A 127 2.97 -19.76 -15.45
N GLY A 128 3.92 -20.30 -14.69
CA GLY A 128 4.98 -21.16 -15.19
C GLY A 128 5.98 -20.43 -16.10
N VAL A 129 6.05 -19.12 -16.04
CA VAL A 129 6.94 -18.28 -16.85
C VAL A 129 8.33 -18.24 -16.21
N LYS A 130 9.35 -18.69 -16.90
CA LYS A 130 10.76 -18.68 -16.44
C LYS A 130 11.46 -17.33 -16.66
N GLN A 131 10.74 -16.23 -16.62
CA GLN A 131 11.33 -14.90 -16.72
C GLN A 131 11.80 -14.44 -15.34
N GLY A 132 12.99 -13.84 -15.27
CA GLY A 132 13.47 -13.24 -14.02
C GLY A 132 12.55 -12.11 -13.54
N THR A 133 12.27 -12.06 -12.25
CA THR A 133 11.43 -11.03 -11.64
C THR A 133 12.26 -9.91 -11.03
N PRO A 134 11.77 -8.66 -11.01
CA PRO A 134 12.52 -7.54 -10.46
C PRO A 134 12.65 -7.60 -8.95
N THR A 135 13.84 -7.32 -8.45
CA THR A 135 14.07 -7.21 -7.01
C THR A 135 13.46 -5.92 -6.44
N ARG A 136 13.18 -5.89 -5.13
CA ARG A 136 12.77 -4.66 -4.43
C ARG A 136 13.70 -3.47 -4.70
N THR A 137 15.01 -3.74 -4.88
CA THR A 137 16.00 -2.70 -5.13
C THR A 137 15.87 -2.14 -6.54
N SER A 138 15.61 -3.01 -7.52
CA SER A 138 15.32 -2.60 -8.90
C SER A 138 14.08 -1.72 -8.95
N ILE A 139 12.98 -2.15 -8.33
CA ILE A 139 11.72 -1.39 -8.29
C ILE A 139 11.91 -0.02 -7.62
N ARG A 140 12.63 0.03 -6.50
CA ARG A 140 12.97 1.31 -5.84
C ARG A 140 13.75 2.23 -6.77
N ASN A 141 14.78 1.72 -7.42
CA ASN A 141 15.62 2.52 -8.31
C ASN A 141 14.82 3.04 -9.52
N TRP A 142 13.90 2.27 -10.03
CA TRP A 142 12.99 2.67 -11.10
C TRP A 142 12.04 3.77 -10.65
N LEU A 143 11.40 3.60 -9.49
CA LEU A 143 10.53 4.65 -8.91
C LEU A 143 11.30 5.95 -8.65
N GLN A 144 12.52 5.89 -8.15
CA GLN A 144 13.36 7.08 -7.97
C GLN A 144 13.65 7.76 -9.31
N ARG A 145 13.96 6.99 -10.34
CA ARG A 145 14.26 7.51 -11.67
C ARG A 145 13.03 8.16 -12.31
N LEU A 146 11.87 7.52 -12.19
CA LEU A 146 10.58 8.07 -12.64
C LEU A 146 10.23 9.35 -11.88
N GLY A 147 10.42 9.38 -10.57
CA GLY A 147 10.15 10.57 -9.77
C GLY A 147 11.06 11.74 -10.12
N ILE A 148 12.35 11.52 -10.38
CA ILE A 148 13.24 12.58 -10.87
C ILE A 148 12.83 13.06 -12.27
N ALA A 149 12.39 12.15 -13.14
CA ALA A 149 11.89 12.50 -14.46
C ALA A 149 10.64 13.41 -14.39
N GLU A 150 9.72 13.13 -13.45
CA GLU A 150 8.57 13.99 -13.19
C GLU A 150 8.97 15.38 -12.68
N LEU A 151 9.94 15.48 -11.75
CA LEU A 151 10.43 16.77 -11.24
C LEU A 151 11.10 17.62 -12.32
N GLN A 152 11.73 16.98 -13.30
CA GLN A 152 12.44 17.65 -14.40
C GLN A 152 11.57 17.93 -15.63
N GLN A 153 10.33 17.48 -15.62
CA GLN A 153 9.43 17.68 -16.75
C GLN A 153 9.08 19.17 -16.89
N PRO A 154 9.30 19.82 -18.05
CA PRO A 154 8.95 21.20 -18.24
C PRO A 154 7.44 21.42 -18.14
N LEU A 155 7.00 22.60 -17.74
CA LEU A 155 5.63 23.04 -17.90
C LEU A 155 5.43 23.57 -19.32
N LYS A 156 4.18 23.51 -19.78
CA LYS A 156 3.83 24.16 -21.04
C LYS A 156 3.83 25.67 -20.84
N PRO A 157 4.30 26.44 -21.80
CA PRO A 157 4.23 27.89 -21.72
C PRO A 157 2.79 28.38 -21.57
N ASN A 158 2.58 29.43 -20.77
CA ASN A 158 1.29 30.10 -20.55
C ASN A 158 0.23 29.26 -19.82
N GLU A 159 0.63 28.30 -18.99
CA GLU A 159 -0.30 27.61 -18.09
C GLU A 159 -0.45 28.42 -16.78
N ASP A 160 -1.67 28.83 -16.46
CA ASP A 160 -2.01 29.38 -15.14
C ASP A 160 -1.90 28.27 -14.09
N LEU A 161 -0.83 28.34 -13.33
CA LEU A 161 -0.47 27.30 -12.34
C LEU A 161 -0.85 27.76 -10.94
N VAL A 162 -1.56 26.90 -10.19
CA VAL A 162 -1.68 27.04 -8.73
C VAL A 162 -0.66 26.14 -8.07
N VAL A 163 0.16 26.73 -7.21
CA VAL A 163 1.20 26.03 -6.44
C VAL A 163 0.73 25.86 -5.01
N MET A 164 0.54 24.63 -4.59
CA MET A 164 0.20 24.26 -3.20
C MET A 164 1.47 23.85 -2.47
N VAL A 165 1.76 24.45 -1.31
CA VAL A 165 3.02 24.23 -0.58
C VAL A 165 2.76 23.91 0.88
N ASP A 166 3.41 22.85 1.37
CA ASP A 166 3.37 22.49 2.79
C ASP A 166 4.68 21.80 3.21
N HIS A 167 4.94 21.80 4.52
CA HIS A 167 6.01 21.05 5.15
C HIS A 167 5.49 19.72 5.70
N SER A 168 5.93 18.62 5.13
CA SER A 168 5.59 17.30 5.66
C SER A 168 6.69 16.72 6.53
N SER A 169 6.23 15.88 7.46
CA SER A 169 7.08 14.96 8.24
C SER A 169 8.31 15.62 8.86
N GLN A 170 8.30 15.75 10.16
CA GLN A 170 9.45 16.23 10.91
C GLN A 170 10.23 15.06 11.48
N ILE A 171 11.54 15.03 11.21
CA ILE A 171 12.48 14.11 11.84
C ILE A 171 13.54 14.96 12.54
N GLY A 172 13.43 15.07 13.86
CA GLY A 172 14.23 16.04 14.60
C GLY A 172 13.88 17.46 14.17
N THR A 173 14.85 18.21 13.69
CA THR A 173 14.69 19.56 13.14
C THR A 173 14.45 19.59 11.62
N GLU A 174 14.59 18.47 10.94
CA GLU A 174 14.42 18.40 9.48
C GLU A 174 12.95 18.22 9.10
N LYS A 175 12.52 19.00 8.11
CA LYS A 175 11.21 18.91 7.47
C LYS A 175 11.40 18.74 5.96
N VAL A 176 10.43 18.21 5.26
CA VAL A 176 10.41 18.15 3.79
C VAL A 176 9.44 19.18 3.26
N LEU A 177 9.92 20.12 2.49
CA LEU A 177 9.10 20.98 1.65
C LEU A 177 8.58 20.17 0.47
N VAL A 178 7.27 20.19 0.23
CA VAL A 178 6.66 19.65 -1.00
C VAL A 178 5.82 20.74 -1.63
N ALA A 179 6.04 20.96 -2.92
CA ALA A 179 5.19 21.81 -3.74
C ALA A 179 4.46 20.94 -4.77
N LEU A 180 3.13 21.03 -4.80
CA LEU A 180 2.30 20.47 -5.85
C LEU A 180 1.81 21.59 -6.77
N GLY A 181 1.66 21.29 -8.04
CA GLY A 181 1.07 22.18 -9.02
C GLY A 181 -0.18 21.60 -9.65
N VAL A 182 -1.19 22.43 -9.86
CA VAL A 182 -2.35 22.13 -10.66
C VAL A 182 -2.56 23.26 -11.68
N ASN A 183 -2.87 22.88 -12.91
CA ASN A 183 -3.23 23.85 -13.94
C ASN A 183 -4.70 24.26 -13.77
N THR A 184 -4.99 25.55 -13.74
CA THR A 184 -6.36 26.05 -13.57
C THR A 184 -7.30 25.57 -14.68
N SER A 185 -6.79 25.43 -15.92
CA SER A 185 -7.56 24.91 -17.06
C SER A 185 -7.82 23.41 -17.01
N ALA A 186 -7.12 22.68 -16.14
CA ALA A 186 -7.26 21.24 -15.96
C ALA A 186 -7.91 20.86 -14.62
N LEU A 187 -8.52 21.84 -13.93
CA LEU A 187 -9.31 21.55 -12.74
C LEU A 187 -10.50 20.65 -13.10
N PRO A 188 -10.84 19.67 -12.26
CA PRO A 188 -12.05 18.88 -12.44
C PRO A 188 -13.31 19.76 -12.50
N GLU A 189 -14.36 19.24 -13.11
CA GLU A 189 -15.66 19.90 -13.12
C GLU A 189 -16.21 20.08 -11.68
N PRO A 190 -17.01 21.13 -11.44
CA PRO A 190 -17.69 21.33 -10.16
C PRO A 190 -18.44 20.07 -9.72
N GLY A 191 -18.34 19.74 -8.43
CA GLY A 191 -18.84 18.48 -7.86
C GLY A 191 -17.80 17.38 -7.76
N SER A 192 -16.55 17.63 -8.17
CA SER A 192 -15.44 16.69 -8.06
C SER A 192 -14.24 17.32 -7.38
N ALA A 193 -13.75 16.69 -6.33
CA ALA A 193 -12.53 17.11 -5.64
C ALA A 193 -11.27 16.72 -6.44
N LEU A 194 -10.15 17.43 -6.20
CA LEU A 194 -8.85 17.12 -6.78
C LEU A 194 -8.39 15.71 -6.42
N LYS A 195 -7.91 14.99 -7.42
CA LYS A 195 -7.27 13.69 -7.28
C LYS A 195 -5.76 13.79 -7.50
N HIS A 196 -5.02 12.75 -7.13
CA HIS A 196 -3.57 12.71 -7.36
C HIS A 196 -3.18 12.83 -8.84
N GLU A 197 -4.03 12.37 -9.75
CA GLU A 197 -3.79 12.45 -11.19
C GLU A 197 -3.93 13.87 -11.76
N ASP A 198 -4.66 14.76 -11.07
CA ASP A 198 -4.87 16.15 -11.47
C ASP A 198 -3.70 17.05 -11.07
N VAL A 199 -2.84 16.59 -10.18
CA VAL A 199 -1.74 17.38 -9.63
C VAL A 199 -0.39 16.78 -10.02
N ARG A 200 0.63 17.63 -9.95
CA ARG A 200 2.01 17.28 -10.25
C ARG A 200 2.92 17.75 -9.11
N VAL A 201 3.92 16.94 -8.74
CA VAL A 201 4.95 17.38 -7.80
C VAL A 201 5.94 18.28 -8.54
N LEU A 202 6.05 19.51 -8.07
CA LEU A 202 6.97 20.51 -8.60
C LEU A 202 8.30 20.53 -7.87
N GLU A 203 8.27 20.31 -6.55
CA GLU A 203 9.47 20.30 -5.72
C GLU A 203 9.32 19.33 -4.55
N VAL A 204 10.40 18.66 -4.20
CA VAL A 204 10.58 17.87 -2.97
C VAL A 204 11.94 18.20 -2.39
N LYS A 205 11.97 18.92 -1.29
CA LYS A 205 13.24 19.41 -0.72
C LYS A 205 13.29 19.18 0.79
N PRO A 206 14.17 18.30 1.29
CA PRO A 206 14.44 18.21 2.72
C PRO A 206 15.28 19.39 3.21
N GLY A 207 15.02 19.87 4.41
CA GLY A 207 15.77 20.96 5.02
C GLY A 207 15.51 21.09 6.51
N SER A 208 16.43 21.72 7.23
CA SER A 208 16.36 21.89 8.68
C SER A 208 16.01 23.28 9.15
N GLN A 209 16.12 24.29 8.28
CA GLN A 209 15.89 25.70 8.63
C GLN A 209 14.98 26.35 7.58
N TRP A 210 13.69 26.18 7.76
CA TRP A 210 12.69 26.84 6.93
C TRP A 210 12.28 28.17 7.59
N LYS A 211 12.93 29.24 7.17
CA LYS A 211 12.61 30.63 7.54
C LYS A 211 11.96 31.33 6.35
N THR A 212 11.37 32.50 6.58
CA THR A 212 10.73 33.30 5.53
C THR A 212 11.67 33.58 4.34
N GLU A 213 12.93 33.94 4.61
CA GLU A 213 13.93 34.24 3.57
C GLU A 213 14.26 32.99 2.71
N ASN A 214 14.31 31.81 3.34
CA ASN A 214 14.52 30.56 2.60
C ASN A 214 13.32 30.23 1.74
N MET A 215 12.11 30.45 2.25
CA MET A 215 10.87 30.21 1.49
C MET A 215 10.73 31.19 0.33
N GLU A 216 11.07 32.45 0.52
CA GLU A 216 11.14 33.45 -0.56
C GLU A 216 12.04 32.97 -1.71
N GLN A 217 13.25 32.49 -1.40
CA GLN A 217 14.19 31.96 -2.39
C GLN A 217 13.62 30.72 -3.12
N GLU A 218 12.94 29.83 -2.39
CA GLU A 218 12.31 28.65 -3.01
C GLU A 218 11.17 29.03 -3.94
N TYR A 219 10.32 29.96 -3.55
CA TYR A 219 9.22 30.44 -4.42
C TYR A 219 9.75 31.16 -5.66
N GLU A 220 10.76 32.01 -5.54
CA GLU A 220 11.40 32.64 -6.70
C GLU A 220 12.05 31.59 -7.62
N ALA A 221 12.78 30.63 -7.07
CA ALA A 221 13.39 29.54 -7.87
C ALA A 221 12.33 28.70 -8.61
N LEU A 222 11.16 28.47 -7.97
CA LEU A 222 10.02 27.83 -8.63
C LEU A 222 9.47 28.69 -9.74
N ALA A 223 9.23 29.98 -9.49
CA ALA A 223 8.70 30.93 -10.46
C ALA A 223 9.65 31.15 -11.66
N ASP A 224 10.97 31.19 -11.43
CA ASP A 224 11.97 31.29 -12.49
C ASP A 224 12.03 30.04 -13.38
N ARG A 225 11.80 28.87 -12.79
CA ARG A 225 11.80 27.59 -13.51
C ARG A 225 10.50 27.30 -14.26
N LEU A 226 9.37 27.71 -13.71
CA LEU A 226 8.05 27.25 -14.13
C LEU A 226 7.17 28.37 -14.69
N GLY A 227 7.61 29.63 -14.59
CA GLY A 227 6.78 30.82 -14.77
C GLY A 227 6.13 31.25 -13.45
N ALA A 228 5.70 32.51 -13.37
CA ALA A 228 5.00 33.04 -12.21
C ALA A 228 3.68 32.28 -12.00
N PRO A 229 3.46 31.67 -10.81
CA PRO A 229 2.19 30.98 -10.54
C PRO A 229 1.06 31.99 -10.42
N ARG A 230 -0.15 31.62 -10.88
CA ARG A 230 -1.35 32.42 -10.67
C ARG A 230 -1.73 32.51 -9.19
N ALA A 231 -1.54 31.44 -8.43
CA ALA A 231 -1.77 31.45 -7.00
C ALA A 231 -0.76 30.55 -6.26
N VAL A 232 -0.39 30.95 -5.04
CA VAL A 232 0.32 30.12 -4.08
C VAL A 232 -0.61 29.84 -2.91
N LEU A 233 -0.96 28.57 -2.70
CA LEU A 233 -1.84 28.11 -1.64
C LEU A 233 -1.00 27.50 -0.50
N VAL A 234 -1.14 28.03 0.73
CA VAL A 234 -0.34 27.65 1.89
C VAL A 234 -1.20 27.39 3.13
N ASP A 235 -0.72 26.55 4.05
CA ASP A 235 -1.41 26.20 5.30
C ASP A 235 -1.54 27.35 6.32
N GLY A 236 -0.85 28.45 6.11
CA GLY A 236 -0.84 29.62 7.01
C GLY A 236 0.29 29.60 8.02
N ALA A 237 1.25 28.65 7.97
CA ALA A 237 2.51 28.77 8.67
C ALA A 237 3.21 30.07 8.26
N VAL A 238 3.78 30.77 9.26
CA VAL A 238 4.32 32.14 9.06
C VAL A 238 5.36 32.17 7.96
N GLU A 239 6.30 31.22 7.98
CA GLU A 239 7.38 31.12 7.00
C GLU A 239 6.88 30.88 5.56
N LEU A 240 5.87 30.00 5.41
CA LEU A 240 5.29 29.71 4.09
C LEU A 240 4.49 30.90 3.57
N ARG A 241 3.64 31.47 4.40
CA ARG A 241 2.78 32.60 4.04
C ARG A 241 3.57 33.86 3.71
N ASP A 242 4.52 34.23 4.56
CA ASP A 242 5.26 35.49 4.42
C ASP A 242 6.26 35.38 3.26
N GLY A 243 6.87 34.21 3.03
CA GLY A 243 7.65 33.95 1.83
C GLY A 243 6.83 34.05 0.54
N ALA A 244 5.61 33.49 0.52
CA ALA A 244 4.70 33.60 -0.63
C ALA A 244 4.26 35.05 -0.90
N LYS A 245 4.03 35.85 0.16
CA LYS A 245 3.74 37.28 0.05
C LYS A 245 4.88 38.11 -0.54
N CYS A 246 6.13 37.68 -0.35
CA CYS A 246 7.26 38.33 -1.03
C CYS A 246 7.20 38.07 -2.54
N LEU A 247 6.84 36.88 -2.98
CA LEU A 247 6.62 36.57 -4.39
C LEU A 247 5.45 37.39 -4.96
N GLU A 248 4.29 37.43 -4.28
CA GLU A 248 3.11 38.21 -4.67
C GLU A 248 3.46 39.68 -4.95
N LYS A 249 4.29 40.30 -4.12
CA LYS A 249 4.72 41.70 -4.31
C LYS A 249 5.63 41.91 -5.52
N ARG A 250 6.28 40.87 -6.04
CA ARG A 250 7.21 40.93 -7.17
C ARG A 250 6.60 40.45 -8.48
N ARG A 251 5.49 39.75 -8.43
CA ARG A 251 4.82 39.14 -9.58
C ARG A 251 3.37 39.58 -9.59
N ASP A 252 3.04 40.55 -10.42
CA ASP A 252 1.77 41.30 -10.42
C ASP A 252 0.51 40.43 -10.50
N ASP A 253 0.59 39.25 -11.14
CA ASP A 253 -0.54 38.34 -11.33
C ASP A 253 -0.62 37.19 -10.30
N THR A 254 0.35 37.10 -9.41
CA THR A 254 0.39 36.04 -8.38
C THR A 254 -0.41 36.48 -7.15
N ILE A 255 -1.32 35.65 -6.66
CA ILE A 255 -2.03 35.86 -5.38
C ILE A 255 -1.65 34.79 -4.36
N VAL A 256 -1.77 35.12 -3.08
CA VAL A 256 -1.53 34.18 -1.97
C VAL A 256 -2.85 33.78 -1.31
N LEU A 257 -3.21 32.52 -1.47
CA LEU A 257 -4.39 31.93 -0.83
C LEU A 257 -3.98 31.15 0.42
N ARG A 258 -4.85 31.17 1.42
CA ARG A 258 -4.68 30.34 2.64
C ARG A 258 -5.58 29.12 2.55
N ASP A 259 -5.04 28.00 3.06
CA ASP A 259 -5.79 26.74 3.16
C ASP A 259 -7.04 26.90 4.03
N PHE A 260 -8.19 26.59 3.44
CA PHE A 260 -9.49 26.69 4.11
C PHE A 260 -9.61 25.73 5.30
N LYS A 261 -9.11 24.49 5.16
CA LYS A 261 -9.16 23.48 6.23
C LYS A 261 -8.39 23.90 7.46
N HIS A 262 -7.17 24.41 7.26
CA HIS A 262 -6.35 24.94 8.36
C HIS A 262 -6.98 26.20 8.99
N TYR A 263 -7.59 27.06 8.18
CA TYR A 263 -8.32 28.21 8.71
C TYR A 263 -9.51 27.76 9.56
N ALA A 264 -10.36 26.87 9.05
CA ALA A 264 -11.51 26.33 9.78
C ALA A 264 -11.08 25.66 11.09
N ALA A 265 -10.01 24.86 11.09
CA ALA A 265 -9.44 24.25 12.28
C ALA A 265 -8.99 25.29 13.32
N ASN A 266 -8.40 26.41 12.89
CA ASN A 266 -8.00 27.51 13.78
C ASN A 266 -9.21 28.23 14.38
N VAL A 267 -10.28 28.46 13.61
CA VAL A 267 -11.53 29.03 14.11
C VAL A 267 -12.19 28.09 15.12
N MET A 268 -12.29 26.79 14.80
CA MET A 268 -12.78 25.77 15.74
C MET A 268 -11.97 25.74 17.03
N LYS A 269 -10.64 25.81 16.94
CA LYS A 269 -9.77 25.88 18.11
C LYS A 269 -10.06 27.13 18.96
N SER A 270 -10.30 28.29 18.35
CA SER A 270 -10.59 29.53 19.07
C SER A 270 -11.94 29.49 19.80
N LEU A 271 -12.97 28.89 19.18
CA LEU A 271 -14.35 28.87 19.70
C LEU A 271 -14.59 27.70 20.67
N ILE A 272 -13.97 26.55 20.44
CA ILE A 272 -14.21 25.33 21.21
C ILE A 272 -12.96 24.90 21.98
N GLY A 273 -11.82 24.83 21.31
CA GLY A 273 -10.62 24.18 21.84
C GLY A 273 -9.98 24.90 23.02
N ASN A 274 -10.20 26.19 23.15
CA ASN A 274 -9.73 27.00 24.30
C ASN A 274 -10.67 26.96 25.49
N ASN A 275 -11.87 26.37 25.34
CA ASN A 275 -12.84 26.22 26.42
C ASN A 275 -12.33 25.17 27.43
N GLU A 276 -12.42 25.46 28.74
CA GLU A 276 -11.98 24.55 29.81
C GLU A 276 -12.76 23.22 29.76
N ARG A 277 -14.06 23.23 29.51
CA ARG A 277 -14.88 22.01 29.39
C ARG A 277 -14.39 21.08 28.27
N PHE A 278 -13.92 21.64 27.13
CA PHE A 278 -13.34 20.85 26.07
C PHE A 278 -11.96 20.25 26.44
N LYS A 279 -11.16 20.98 27.21
CA LYS A 279 -9.88 20.49 27.74
C LYS A 279 -10.09 19.37 28.75
N GLU A 280 -11.10 19.50 29.62
CA GLU A 280 -11.52 18.45 30.57
C GLU A 280 -11.90 17.17 29.83
N VAL A 281 -12.73 17.25 28.79
CA VAL A 281 -13.09 16.12 27.94
C VAL A 281 -11.83 15.43 27.39
N GLY A 282 -10.85 16.21 26.92
CA GLY A 282 -9.58 15.65 26.43
C GLY A 282 -8.81 14.88 27.51
N SER A 283 -8.86 15.35 28.76
CA SER A 283 -8.26 14.67 29.91
C SER A 283 -8.99 13.37 30.24
N GLU A 284 -10.33 13.43 30.32
CA GLU A 284 -11.17 12.26 30.63
C GLU A 284 -11.06 11.18 29.54
N ILE A 285 -11.02 11.54 28.27
CA ILE A 285 -10.73 10.59 27.17
C ILE A 285 -9.37 9.91 27.38
N GLY A 286 -8.36 10.68 27.79
CA GLY A 286 -7.02 10.15 28.06
C GLY A 286 -7.00 9.13 29.19
N LYS A 287 -7.83 9.30 30.22
CA LYS A 287 -7.99 8.36 31.35
C LYS A 287 -8.85 7.15 30.98
N THR A 288 -9.95 7.40 30.27
CA THR A 288 -10.93 6.36 29.89
C THR A 288 -10.34 5.34 28.92
N ARG A 289 -9.56 5.79 27.94
CA ARG A 289 -9.02 4.91 26.92
C ARG A 289 -8.25 3.69 27.47
N PRO A 290 -7.22 3.83 28.31
CA PRO A 290 -6.54 2.67 28.89
C PRO A 290 -7.41 1.90 29.90
N ALA A 291 -8.36 2.56 30.56
CA ALA A 291 -9.22 1.95 31.58
C ALA A 291 -10.25 0.95 31.01
N ILE A 292 -10.65 1.09 29.75
CA ILE A 292 -11.64 0.22 29.10
C ILE A 292 -11.06 -0.67 27.98
N GLN A 293 -9.86 -0.37 27.48
CA GLN A 293 -9.28 -1.01 26.30
C GLN A 293 -9.06 -2.53 26.46
N GLN A 294 -8.94 -3.03 27.67
CA GLN A 294 -8.75 -4.45 28.00
C GLN A 294 -9.93 -5.04 28.79
N THR A 295 -11.11 -4.46 28.66
CA THR A 295 -12.34 -4.90 29.32
C THR A 295 -13.40 -5.29 28.28
N GLU A 296 -14.55 -5.77 28.73
CA GLU A 296 -15.74 -6.03 27.93
C GLU A 296 -16.23 -4.78 27.18
N LEU A 297 -15.85 -3.59 27.62
CA LEU A 297 -16.15 -2.31 26.99
C LEU A 297 -15.13 -1.90 25.89
N ALA A 298 -14.20 -2.78 25.51
CA ALA A 298 -13.11 -2.44 24.58
C ALA A 298 -13.59 -1.89 23.23
N HIS A 299 -14.75 -2.34 22.74
CA HIS A 299 -15.38 -1.83 21.51
C HIS A 299 -15.89 -0.39 21.63
N LEU A 300 -16.11 0.11 22.84
CA LEU A 300 -16.47 1.50 23.13
C LEU A 300 -15.24 2.39 23.43
N THR A 301 -14.03 1.90 23.17
CA THR A 301 -12.81 2.67 23.43
C THR A 301 -12.84 4.00 22.66
N PRO A 302 -12.62 5.15 23.34
CA PRO A 302 -12.62 6.44 22.68
C PRO A 302 -11.52 6.54 21.60
N PRO A 303 -11.72 7.35 20.55
CA PRO A 303 -10.72 7.57 19.53
C PRO A 303 -9.43 8.14 20.11
N SER A 304 -8.29 7.85 19.45
CA SER A 304 -6.98 8.37 19.88
C SER A 304 -6.91 9.88 19.64
N THR A 305 -6.68 10.63 20.70
CA THR A 305 -6.42 12.08 20.64
C THR A 305 -4.93 12.32 20.35
N LYS A 306 -4.54 12.36 19.07
CA LYS A 306 -3.16 12.76 18.70
C LYS A 306 -3.02 14.28 18.80
N PRO A 307 -2.02 14.82 19.53
CA PRO A 307 -1.88 16.26 19.74
C PRO A 307 -1.80 17.12 18.47
N LYS A 308 -1.14 16.61 17.41
CA LYS A 308 -0.92 17.35 16.16
C LYS A 308 -2.14 17.52 15.25
N ALA A 309 -3.18 16.72 15.43
CA ALA A 309 -4.37 16.78 14.56
C ALA A 309 -5.67 16.92 15.36
N ARG A 310 -5.58 17.39 16.61
CA ARG A 310 -6.70 17.37 17.56
C ARG A 310 -7.94 18.08 17.06
N PHE A 311 -7.79 19.23 16.41
CA PHE A 311 -8.93 20.02 15.92
C PHE A 311 -9.38 19.64 14.50
N MET A 312 -8.60 18.85 13.79
CA MET A 312 -8.97 18.31 12.48
C MET A 312 -9.72 16.97 12.58
N ASN A 313 -9.67 16.32 13.75
CA ASN A 313 -10.28 15.00 14.00
C ASN A 313 -11.38 15.04 15.08
N LEU A 314 -11.99 16.21 15.31
CA LEU A 314 -13.07 16.36 16.29
C LEU A 314 -14.29 15.50 15.96
N ALA A 315 -14.60 15.32 14.68
CA ALA A 315 -15.74 14.52 14.23
C ALA A 315 -15.76 13.10 14.81
N SER A 316 -14.62 12.45 14.95
CA SER A 316 -14.55 11.11 15.54
C SER A 316 -14.83 11.12 17.05
N THR A 317 -14.31 12.12 17.74
CA THR A 317 -14.54 12.30 19.19
C THR A 317 -15.98 12.68 19.47
N ILE A 318 -16.54 13.61 18.73
CA ILE A 318 -17.94 14.05 18.89
C ILE A 318 -18.88 12.89 18.61
N ARG A 319 -18.71 12.17 17.50
CA ARG A 319 -19.52 10.98 17.19
C ARG A 319 -19.44 9.91 18.27
N TRP A 320 -18.25 9.65 18.79
CA TRP A 320 -18.07 8.72 19.91
C TRP A 320 -18.84 9.19 21.15
N MET A 321 -18.70 10.45 21.55
CA MET A 321 -19.41 11.00 22.70
C MET A 321 -20.93 10.96 22.49
N THR A 322 -21.42 11.33 21.32
CA THR A 322 -22.86 11.26 20.97
C THR A 322 -23.38 9.82 21.10
N MET A 323 -22.63 8.85 20.59
CA MET A 323 -22.96 7.43 20.72
C MET A 323 -23.00 6.99 22.19
N ILE A 324 -22.01 7.38 22.99
CA ILE A 324 -21.98 7.03 24.42
C ILE A 324 -23.16 7.64 25.17
N VAL A 325 -23.49 8.93 24.95
CA VAL A 325 -24.67 9.55 25.55
C VAL A 325 -25.97 8.82 25.16
N TRP A 326 -26.09 8.44 23.88
CA TRP A 326 -27.24 7.68 23.42
C TRP A 326 -27.34 6.32 24.11
N LEU A 327 -26.23 5.57 24.22
CA LEU A 327 -26.19 4.27 24.91
C LEU A 327 -26.53 4.40 26.40
N LEU A 328 -26.02 5.40 27.10
CA LEU A 328 -26.33 5.65 28.51
C LEU A 328 -27.82 5.94 28.75
N ARG A 329 -28.47 6.59 27.78
CA ARG A 329 -29.92 6.92 27.83
C ARG A 329 -30.82 5.78 27.33
N ASN A 330 -30.24 4.74 26.71
CA ASN A 330 -30.97 3.60 26.18
C ASN A 330 -30.42 2.28 26.74
N PRO A 331 -30.68 1.97 28.03
CA PRO A 331 -30.08 0.80 28.70
C PRO A 331 -30.44 -0.53 28.03
N ASP A 332 -31.59 -0.63 27.37
CA ASP A 332 -31.98 -1.84 26.62
C ASP A 332 -31.06 -2.12 25.43
N ALA A 333 -30.45 -1.10 24.85
CA ALA A 333 -29.46 -1.28 23.78
C ALA A 333 -28.16 -1.90 24.32
N THR A 334 -27.72 -1.47 25.50
CA THR A 334 -26.52 -2.02 26.15
C THR A 334 -26.73 -3.44 26.65
N ALA A 335 -27.93 -3.77 27.16
CA ALA A 335 -28.26 -5.12 27.60
C ALA A 335 -28.19 -6.15 26.47
N ARG A 336 -28.53 -5.78 25.24
CA ARG A 336 -28.41 -6.65 24.05
C ARG A 336 -26.97 -7.01 23.70
N GLU A 337 -26.02 -6.18 24.07
CA GLU A 337 -24.58 -6.42 23.86
C GLU A 337 -23.91 -7.16 25.03
N GLY A 338 -24.68 -7.57 26.04
CA GLY A 338 -24.15 -8.27 27.23
C GLY A 338 -23.39 -7.36 28.20
N ILE A 339 -23.57 -6.06 28.08
CA ILE A 339 -22.91 -5.05 28.93
C ILE A 339 -23.84 -4.64 30.06
N SER A 340 -23.34 -4.65 31.30
CA SER A 340 -24.06 -4.14 32.46
C SER A 340 -24.18 -2.62 32.37
N ALA A 341 -25.41 -2.10 32.53
CA ALA A 341 -25.67 -0.65 32.57
C ALA A 341 -24.86 0.05 33.69
N GLU A 342 -24.70 -0.61 34.83
CA GLU A 342 -23.89 -0.10 35.94
C GLU A 342 -22.41 0.04 35.56
N ARG A 343 -21.87 -0.95 34.86
CA ARG A 343 -20.49 -0.94 34.38
C ARG A 343 -20.24 0.15 33.34
N MET A 344 -21.23 0.35 32.48
CA MET A 344 -21.18 1.43 31.50
C MET A 344 -21.22 2.79 32.17
N GLN A 345 -22.13 2.98 33.15
CA GLN A 345 -22.24 4.21 33.93
C GLN A 345 -20.95 4.48 34.71
N ASP A 346 -20.34 3.46 35.34
CA ASP A 346 -19.07 3.60 36.09
C ASP A 346 -17.93 4.11 35.20
N LYS A 347 -17.80 3.59 33.98
CA LYS A 347 -16.66 3.90 33.10
C LYS A 347 -16.88 5.04 32.13
N LEU A 348 -18.11 5.25 31.68
CA LEU A 348 -18.45 6.17 30.60
C LEU A 348 -19.49 7.23 30.99
N GLY A 349 -20.13 7.13 32.18
CA GLY A 349 -21.15 8.05 32.65
C GLY A 349 -20.71 9.52 32.73
N TRP A 350 -19.40 9.76 32.84
CA TRP A 350 -18.85 11.11 32.82
C TRP A 350 -19.14 11.88 31.52
N VAL A 351 -19.42 11.16 30.39
CA VAL A 351 -19.72 11.80 29.10
C VAL A 351 -21.04 12.55 29.14
N GLU A 352 -22.00 12.07 29.92
CA GLU A 352 -23.35 12.63 29.97
C GLU A 352 -23.41 14.09 30.45
N GLN A 353 -22.50 14.50 31.34
CA GLN A 353 -22.38 15.89 31.80
C GLN A 353 -22.05 16.90 30.69
N TYR A 354 -21.56 16.40 29.52
CA TYR A 354 -21.23 17.22 28.35
C TYR A 354 -22.29 17.12 27.23
N ALA A 355 -23.47 16.55 27.52
CA ALA A 355 -24.50 16.33 26.50
C ALA A 355 -24.88 17.60 25.73
N ASP A 356 -25.04 18.73 26.43
CA ASP A 356 -25.37 20.01 25.83
C ASP A 356 -24.20 20.60 25.03
N ASP A 357 -22.98 20.45 25.54
CA ASP A 357 -21.78 20.87 24.81
C ASP A 357 -21.59 20.05 23.50
N ILE A 358 -21.87 18.75 23.55
CA ILE A 358 -21.77 17.86 22.39
C ILE A 358 -22.68 18.32 21.26
N VAL A 359 -23.90 18.76 21.57
CA VAL A 359 -24.85 19.29 20.57
C VAL A 359 -24.27 20.52 19.87
N VAL A 360 -23.69 21.45 20.62
CA VAL A 360 -23.03 22.65 20.07
C VAL A 360 -21.81 22.28 19.22
N TRP A 361 -20.99 21.36 19.71
CA TRP A 361 -19.78 20.92 18.99
C TRP A 361 -20.15 20.16 17.72
N GLN A 362 -21.23 19.36 17.76
CA GLN A 362 -21.73 18.66 16.56
C GLN A 362 -22.18 19.65 15.50
N GLU A 363 -22.99 20.66 15.88
CA GLU A 363 -23.44 21.69 14.93
C GLU A 363 -22.24 22.46 14.33
N CYS A 364 -21.23 22.81 15.12
CA CYS A 364 -20.00 23.40 14.60
C CYS A 364 -19.25 22.46 13.66
N GLN A 365 -19.18 21.17 13.99
CA GLN A 365 -18.53 20.17 13.12
C GLN A 365 -19.28 19.98 11.80
N ASP A 366 -20.61 20.03 11.82
CA ASP A 366 -21.45 19.93 10.63
C ASP A 366 -21.22 21.12 9.69
N VAL A 367 -21.13 22.35 10.26
CA VAL A 367 -20.75 23.55 9.50
C VAL A 367 -19.38 23.38 8.83
N VAL A 368 -18.37 22.92 9.58
CA VAL A 368 -17.01 22.70 9.00
C VAL A 368 -17.05 21.63 7.93
N SER A 369 -17.77 20.52 8.17
CA SER A 369 -17.82 19.41 7.21
C SER A 369 -18.50 19.81 5.92
N ALA A 370 -19.64 20.50 5.99
CA ALA A 370 -20.35 21.02 4.83
C ALA A 370 -19.51 22.04 4.06
N SER A 371 -18.84 22.94 4.77
CA SER A 371 -17.97 23.96 4.16
C SER A 371 -16.75 23.34 3.47
N LEU A 372 -16.11 22.35 4.08
CA LEU A 372 -14.98 21.63 3.47
C LEU A 372 -15.39 20.86 2.22
N ALA A 373 -16.51 20.15 2.26
CA ALA A 373 -17.06 19.46 1.09
C ALA A 373 -17.31 20.44 -0.05
N PHE A 374 -17.96 21.57 0.24
CA PHE A 374 -18.22 22.63 -0.74
C PHE A 374 -16.93 23.16 -1.37
N ILE A 375 -15.95 23.56 -0.57
CA ILE A 375 -14.68 24.13 -1.05
C ILE A 375 -13.86 23.11 -1.86
N ASN A 376 -13.86 21.84 -1.45
CA ASN A 376 -13.13 20.80 -2.17
C ASN A 376 -13.76 20.45 -3.52
N GLU A 377 -15.09 20.51 -3.64
CA GLU A 377 -15.84 20.10 -4.83
C GLU A 377 -16.16 21.25 -5.78
N GLN A 378 -16.38 22.46 -5.24
CA GLN A 378 -16.77 23.62 -6.07
C GLN A 378 -15.60 24.57 -6.33
N TYR A 379 -14.51 24.45 -5.55
CA TYR A 379 -13.37 25.37 -5.58
C TYR A 379 -13.75 26.80 -5.15
N LEU A 380 -12.81 27.73 -5.20
CA LEU A 380 -13.03 29.14 -5.00
C LEU A 380 -13.41 29.78 -6.36
N PHE A 381 -14.53 30.50 -6.42
CA PHE A 381 -15.03 31.25 -7.58
C PHE A 381 -15.74 32.52 -7.12
N GLN A 382 -16.00 33.46 -7.99
CA GLN A 382 -16.74 34.68 -7.65
C GLN A 382 -18.19 34.34 -7.29
N GLY A 383 -18.64 34.66 -6.08
CA GLY A 383 -19.92 34.27 -5.49
C GLY A 383 -19.86 32.99 -4.64
N ALA A 384 -18.66 32.44 -4.40
CA ALA A 384 -18.48 31.24 -3.56
C ALA A 384 -18.94 31.48 -2.12
N ALA A 385 -18.79 32.69 -1.58
CA ALA A 385 -19.24 33.03 -0.23
C ALA A 385 -20.76 32.94 -0.07
N ASP A 386 -21.53 33.44 -1.05
CA ASP A 386 -22.99 33.36 -1.04
C ASP A 386 -23.48 31.92 -1.27
N ALA A 387 -22.82 31.18 -2.15
CA ALA A 387 -23.10 29.77 -2.36
C ALA A 387 -22.81 28.95 -1.07
N LEU A 388 -21.70 29.22 -0.39
CA LEU A 388 -21.36 28.59 0.87
C LEU A 388 -22.39 28.92 1.96
N ARG A 389 -22.86 30.17 2.05
CA ARG A 389 -23.94 30.57 2.96
C ARG A 389 -25.20 29.75 2.71
N SER A 390 -25.56 29.54 1.45
CA SER A 390 -26.72 28.72 1.09
C SER A 390 -26.56 27.25 1.47
N VAL A 391 -25.34 26.69 1.38
CA VAL A 391 -25.03 25.31 1.77
C VAL A 391 -25.12 25.13 3.30
N ILE A 392 -24.59 26.08 4.07
CA ILE A 392 -24.66 26.07 5.54
C ILE A 392 -26.11 26.26 6.01
N GLY A 393 -26.88 27.11 5.33
CA GLY A 393 -28.27 27.44 5.64
C GLY A 393 -28.44 28.30 6.89
N ASP A 394 -29.66 28.75 7.12
CA ASP A 394 -30.02 29.68 8.23
C ASP A 394 -30.49 28.96 9.51
N SER A 395 -30.46 27.62 9.54
CA SER A 395 -31.07 26.82 10.63
C SER A 395 -30.17 26.62 11.84
N LEU A 396 -29.02 27.30 11.93
CA LEU A 396 -28.09 27.19 13.06
C LEU A 396 -28.72 27.73 14.34
N LYS A 397 -28.62 26.92 15.39
CA LYS A 397 -29.27 27.22 16.70
C LYS A 397 -28.34 27.92 17.67
N HIS A 398 -27.05 27.59 17.66
CA HIS A 398 -26.10 27.99 18.67
C HIS A 398 -25.21 29.15 18.21
N ASP A 399 -24.90 30.09 19.11
CA ASP A 399 -24.12 31.29 18.77
C ASP A 399 -22.70 30.93 18.28
N LYS A 400 -22.09 29.85 18.82
CA LYS A 400 -20.75 29.40 18.37
C LYS A 400 -20.75 28.91 16.96
N SER A 401 -21.78 28.18 16.52
CA SER A 401 -21.89 27.69 15.14
C SER A 401 -22.21 28.83 14.17
N LYS A 402 -23.04 29.81 14.57
CA LYS A 402 -23.30 31.04 13.81
C LYS A 402 -22.03 31.85 13.59
N GLU A 403 -21.26 32.07 14.67
CA GLU A 403 -19.98 32.79 14.61
C GLU A 403 -18.96 32.06 13.76
N LEU A 404 -18.89 30.70 13.87
CA LEU A 404 -18.07 29.89 13.02
C LEU A 404 -18.44 30.05 11.54
N ALA A 405 -19.71 29.86 11.20
CA ALA A 405 -20.24 30.01 9.84
C ALA A 405 -19.90 31.39 9.28
N LYS A 406 -20.17 32.46 10.05
CA LYS A 406 -19.82 33.82 9.63
C LYS A 406 -18.35 33.96 9.28
N ARG A 407 -17.44 33.53 10.17
CA ARG A 407 -15.99 33.64 9.91
C ARG A 407 -15.53 32.85 8.70
N LEU A 408 -16.12 31.66 8.44
CA LEU A 408 -15.80 30.87 7.27
C LEU A 408 -16.30 31.54 5.98
N ILE A 409 -17.50 32.10 5.98
CA ILE A 409 -18.07 32.83 4.86
C ILE A 409 -17.25 34.10 4.57
N ASP A 410 -16.95 34.90 5.60
CA ASP A 410 -16.13 36.11 5.48
C ASP A 410 -14.73 35.77 4.88
N PHE A 411 -14.11 34.67 5.32
CA PHE A 411 -12.84 34.22 4.80
C PHE A 411 -12.89 33.84 3.31
N VAL A 412 -13.96 33.19 2.86
CA VAL A 412 -14.17 32.86 1.45
C VAL A 412 -14.46 34.13 0.65
N HIS A 413 -15.25 35.04 1.21
CA HIS A 413 -15.54 36.33 0.59
C HIS A 413 -14.29 37.17 0.33
N ASP A 414 -13.39 37.28 1.31
CA ASP A 414 -12.13 38.00 1.17
C ASP A 414 -11.22 37.35 0.10
N ALA A 415 -11.24 36.03 -0.01
CA ALA A 415 -10.45 35.31 -0.99
C ALA A 415 -11.01 35.46 -2.43
N GLU A 416 -12.33 35.40 -2.61
CA GLU A 416 -12.96 35.51 -3.94
C GLU A 416 -12.77 36.88 -4.61
N GLN A 417 -12.52 37.95 -3.81
CA GLN A 417 -12.24 39.30 -4.32
C GLN A 417 -10.92 39.37 -5.12
N GLN A 418 -10.03 38.40 -4.97
CA GLN A 418 -8.73 38.33 -5.64
C GLN A 418 -8.80 37.59 -7.00
N LEU A 419 -9.97 37.03 -7.33
CA LEU A 419 -10.15 36.24 -8.54
C LEU A 419 -10.39 37.11 -9.79
N ARG A 420 -9.87 36.63 -10.90
CA ARG A 420 -10.25 37.15 -12.24
C ARG A 420 -11.69 36.73 -12.56
N PRO A 421 -12.39 37.43 -13.43
CA PRO A 421 -13.73 37.03 -13.89
C PRO A 421 -13.77 35.62 -14.46
N GLY A 422 -14.67 34.78 -13.97
CA GLY A 422 -14.82 33.38 -14.40
C GLY A 422 -13.74 32.42 -13.94
N GLU A 423 -12.80 32.86 -13.11
CA GLU A 423 -11.71 32.04 -12.58
C GLU A 423 -12.20 31.09 -11.48
N ARG A 424 -11.61 29.89 -11.45
CA ARG A 424 -11.76 28.94 -10.37
C ARG A 424 -10.38 28.51 -9.86
N LEU A 425 -10.18 28.50 -8.53
CA LEU A 425 -8.93 28.12 -7.91
C LEU A 425 -9.17 27.16 -6.76
N PRO A 426 -8.29 26.16 -6.51
CA PRO A 426 -8.35 25.37 -5.31
C PRO A 426 -8.04 26.22 -4.07
N MET A 427 -8.74 25.94 -2.97
CA MET A 427 -8.56 26.61 -1.68
C MET A 427 -8.33 25.63 -0.53
N SER A 428 -7.94 24.39 -0.85
CA SER A 428 -7.64 23.35 0.13
C SER A 428 -6.38 22.59 -0.26
N THR A 429 -5.52 22.33 0.73
CA THR A 429 -4.28 21.55 0.57
C THR A 429 -4.47 20.07 0.93
N GLU A 430 -5.70 19.55 1.01
CA GLU A 430 -5.96 18.14 1.37
C GLU A 430 -5.26 17.14 0.44
N ILE A 431 -5.13 17.48 -0.84
CA ILE A 431 -4.38 16.65 -1.79
C ILE A 431 -2.90 16.52 -1.42
N LEU A 432 -2.29 17.54 -0.81
CA LEU A 432 -0.93 17.48 -0.26
C LEU A 432 -0.84 16.50 0.91
N GLU A 433 -1.78 16.57 1.86
CA GLU A 433 -1.83 15.65 3.00
C GLU A 433 -1.97 14.19 2.53
N SER A 434 -2.84 13.98 1.52
CA SER A 434 -3.03 12.67 0.90
C SER A 434 -1.77 12.19 0.18
N THR A 435 -1.07 13.07 -0.53
CA THR A 435 0.22 12.78 -1.18
C THR A 435 1.28 12.34 -0.17
N PHE A 436 1.35 13.02 0.99
CA PHE A 436 2.21 12.56 2.08
C PHE A 436 1.80 11.20 2.63
N GLY A 437 0.51 10.88 2.61
CA GLY A 437 -0.02 9.56 2.97
C GLY A 437 0.56 8.46 2.09
N LEU A 438 0.62 8.65 0.78
CA LEU A 438 1.22 7.71 -0.18
C LEU A 438 2.72 7.47 0.12
N TYR A 439 3.47 8.55 0.36
CA TYR A 439 4.88 8.44 0.72
C TYR A 439 5.08 7.67 2.03
N LYS A 440 4.31 8.00 3.08
CA LYS A 440 4.38 7.32 4.39
C LYS A 440 4.02 5.83 4.28
N GLN A 441 3.10 5.46 3.40
CA GLN A 441 2.77 4.06 3.14
C GLN A 441 3.98 3.32 2.54
N LEU A 442 4.67 3.92 1.57
CA LEU A 442 5.89 3.36 0.99
C LEU A 442 7.02 3.29 2.03
N GLU A 443 7.18 4.34 2.86
CA GLU A 443 8.22 4.45 3.89
C GLU A 443 8.06 3.42 5.01
N ARG A 444 6.85 3.17 5.51
CA ARG A 444 6.57 2.20 6.60
C ARG A 444 7.10 0.80 6.32
N GLN A 445 7.29 0.44 5.06
CA GLN A 445 7.84 -0.84 4.66
C GLN A 445 9.38 -0.87 4.67
N HIS A 446 10.02 0.27 4.95
CA HIS A 446 11.45 0.38 5.14
C HIS A 446 11.81 0.31 6.62
N SER A 447 12.77 -0.55 6.99
CA SER A 447 13.23 -0.76 8.36
C SER A 447 14.03 0.40 8.96
N LYS A 448 14.27 1.47 8.22
CA LYS A 448 15.06 2.64 8.65
C LYS A 448 14.18 3.88 8.61
N SER A 449 13.90 4.43 9.78
CA SER A 449 13.30 5.74 9.94
C SER A 449 14.30 6.83 9.51
N GLY A 450 13.81 7.84 8.80
CA GLY A 450 14.60 9.00 8.38
C GLY A 450 14.37 9.37 6.93
N PHE A 451 14.58 10.64 6.60
CA PHE A 451 14.57 11.08 5.21
C PHE A 451 15.69 10.39 4.45
N THR A 452 15.30 9.68 3.41
CA THR A 452 16.20 8.88 2.58
C THR A 452 15.98 9.25 1.12
N SER A 453 16.83 8.70 0.26
CA SER A 453 16.66 8.79 -1.19
C SER A 453 15.27 8.31 -1.69
N LEU A 454 14.47 7.70 -0.82
CA LEU A 454 13.09 7.29 -1.11
C LEU A 454 12.17 8.49 -1.41
N LEU A 455 12.51 9.70 -0.92
CA LEU A 455 11.78 10.93 -1.26
C LEU A 455 11.75 11.20 -2.78
N ALA A 456 12.78 10.78 -3.51
CA ALA A 456 12.78 10.86 -4.97
C ALA A 456 11.68 10.03 -5.64
N CYS A 457 11.05 9.08 -4.92
CA CYS A 457 9.94 8.28 -5.47
C CYS A 457 8.61 9.05 -5.44
N LEU A 458 8.47 10.07 -4.57
CA LEU A 458 7.18 10.74 -4.32
C LEU A 458 6.47 11.20 -5.60
N PRO A 459 7.12 11.86 -6.58
CA PRO A 459 6.44 12.30 -7.79
C PRO A 459 5.85 11.15 -8.62
N ALA A 460 6.51 9.98 -8.64
CA ALA A 460 6.05 8.82 -9.38
C ALA A 460 4.89 8.06 -8.69
N LEU A 461 4.50 8.46 -7.47
CA LEU A 461 3.42 7.81 -6.72
C LEU A 461 2.03 8.39 -7.05
N LEU A 462 1.94 9.59 -7.62
CA LEU A 462 0.67 10.30 -7.76
C LEU A 462 -0.25 9.65 -8.80
N LYS A 463 0.28 9.24 -9.94
CA LYS A 463 -0.46 8.63 -11.05
C LYS A 463 0.13 7.28 -11.48
N PRO A 464 -0.65 6.43 -12.17
CA PRO A 464 -0.11 5.22 -12.77
C PRO A 464 0.99 5.55 -13.79
N ASN A 465 2.06 4.76 -13.77
CA ASN A 465 3.15 4.88 -14.74
C ASN A 465 2.85 3.99 -15.94
N THR A 466 2.71 4.56 -17.13
CA THR A 466 2.49 3.79 -18.38
C THR A 466 3.82 3.29 -18.95
N PRO A 467 3.83 2.23 -19.79
CA PRO A 467 5.03 1.78 -20.46
C PRO A 467 5.70 2.87 -21.32
N GLU A 468 4.91 3.70 -22.00
CA GLU A 468 5.37 4.83 -22.81
C GLU A 468 6.05 5.89 -21.92
N GLY A 469 5.41 6.26 -20.80
CA GLY A 469 5.95 7.21 -19.83
C GLY A 469 7.23 6.68 -19.18
N VAL A 470 7.32 5.37 -18.91
CA VAL A 470 8.54 4.73 -18.43
C VAL A 470 9.66 4.84 -19.47
N SER A 471 9.37 4.54 -20.74
CA SER A 471 10.35 4.64 -21.84
C SER A 471 10.87 6.06 -21.99
N GLU A 472 9.99 7.05 -21.99
CA GLU A 472 10.33 8.47 -22.07
C GLU A 472 11.20 8.92 -20.88
N ALA A 473 10.76 8.61 -19.66
CA ALA A 473 11.49 8.95 -18.44
C ALA A 473 12.90 8.33 -18.42
N PHE A 474 13.03 7.08 -18.88
CA PHE A 474 14.30 6.38 -18.94
C PHE A 474 15.21 6.88 -20.09
N GLY A 475 14.64 7.49 -21.11
CA GLY A 475 15.40 8.21 -22.14
C GLY A 475 16.01 9.53 -21.60
N ARG A 476 15.29 10.24 -20.73
CA ARG A 476 15.70 11.55 -20.19
C ARG A 476 16.59 11.46 -18.95
N VAL A 477 16.28 10.55 -18.02
CA VAL A 477 16.94 10.48 -16.71
C VAL A 477 17.73 9.19 -16.56
N ALA A 478 19.00 9.28 -16.22
CA ALA A 478 19.87 8.15 -15.92
C ALA A 478 20.00 7.91 -14.40
N ALA A 479 20.49 6.74 -14.00
CA ALA A 479 20.77 6.44 -12.59
C ALA A 479 21.77 7.41 -11.93
N LYS A 480 22.69 8.01 -12.72
CA LYS A 480 23.63 9.04 -12.25
C LYS A 480 22.90 10.32 -11.80
N ASP A 481 21.79 10.68 -12.47
CA ASP A 481 21.01 11.88 -12.17
C ASP A 481 20.27 11.74 -10.84
N VAL A 482 19.74 10.53 -10.56
CA VAL A 482 19.17 10.17 -9.25
C VAL A 482 20.25 10.32 -8.15
N LYS A 483 21.48 9.80 -8.39
CA LYS A 483 22.58 9.92 -7.43
C LYS A 483 22.99 11.39 -7.22
N ALA A 484 23.02 12.18 -8.27
CA ALA A 484 23.32 13.61 -8.21
C ALA A 484 22.26 14.37 -7.40
N TRP A 485 20.96 14.09 -7.65
CA TRP A 485 19.87 14.67 -6.88
C TRP A 485 19.95 14.30 -5.39
N VAL A 486 20.17 13.01 -5.08
CA VAL A 486 20.34 12.54 -3.69
C VAL A 486 21.52 13.22 -3.01
N LYS A 487 22.66 13.36 -3.70
CA LYS A 487 23.85 14.06 -3.17
C LYS A 487 23.57 15.54 -2.89
N LYS A 488 22.84 16.20 -3.80
CA LYS A 488 22.47 17.62 -3.67
C LYS A 488 21.57 17.86 -2.45
N HIS A 489 20.56 17.01 -2.24
CA HIS A 489 19.53 17.25 -1.24
C HIS A 489 19.78 16.61 0.14
N PHE A 490 20.56 15.53 0.19
CA PHE A 490 20.82 14.82 1.46
C PHE A 490 22.27 14.91 1.94
N GLY A 491 23.19 15.34 1.08
CA GLY A 491 24.61 15.30 1.40
C GLY A 491 25.08 13.90 1.76
N SER A 492 25.79 13.75 2.88
CA SER A 492 26.15 12.45 3.44
C SER A 492 25.07 11.97 4.40
N THR A 493 24.39 10.84 4.09
CA THR A 493 23.41 10.23 4.99
C THR A 493 24.06 9.78 6.30
N VAL A 494 23.28 9.67 7.40
CA VAL A 494 23.76 9.13 8.68
C VAL A 494 24.41 7.75 8.50
N THR A 495 23.86 6.92 7.62
CA THR A 495 24.45 5.62 7.28
C THR A 495 25.80 5.77 6.59
N SER A 496 25.92 6.72 5.65
CA SER A 496 27.18 7.01 4.96
C SER A 496 28.24 7.54 5.93
N ARG A 497 27.86 8.45 6.84
CA ARG A 497 28.76 8.96 7.90
C ARG A 497 29.21 7.84 8.85
N ARG A 498 28.30 6.97 9.26
CA ARG A 498 28.65 5.79 10.06
C ARG A 498 29.62 4.86 9.33
N GLN A 499 29.37 4.56 8.07
CA GLN A 499 30.27 3.71 7.27
C GLN A 499 31.63 4.35 7.10
N ALA A 500 31.70 5.67 6.86
CA ALA A 500 32.96 6.41 6.80
C ALA A 500 33.72 6.34 8.12
N ALA A 501 33.05 6.62 9.26
CA ALA A 501 33.64 6.53 10.57
C ALA A 501 34.14 5.12 10.91
N TYR A 502 33.39 4.07 10.56
CA TYR A 502 33.87 2.69 10.71
C TYR A 502 35.08 2.38 9.82
N ALA A 503 35.10 2.88 8.58
CA ALA A 503 36.23 2.68 7.67
C ALA A 503 37.48 3.39 8.19
N GLU A 504 37.36 4.63 8.67
CA GLU A 504 38.43 5.39 9.30
C GLU A 504 38.97 4.73 10.56
N HIS A 505 38.09 4.26 11.45
CA HIS A 505 38.46 3.52 12.64
C HIS A 505 39.20 2.22 12.31
N LYS A 506 38.69 1.46 11.31
CA LYS A 506 39.35 0.23 10.85
C LYS A 506 40.71 0.49 10.20
N ALA A 507 40.89 1.61 9.50
CA ALA A 507 42.17 2.02 8.93
C ALA A 507 43.15 2.42 10.03
N ALA A 508 42.69 3.20 11.05
CA ALA A 508 43.51 3.58 12.21
C ALA A 508 43.94 2.35 13.03
N LEU A 509 43.07 1.36 13.26
CA LEU A 509 43.44 0.11 13.92
C LEU A 509 44.50 -0.67 13.12
N LYS A 510 44.36 -0.76 11.79
CA LYS A 510 45.38 -1.41 10.96
C LYS A 510 46.75 -0.71 11.04
N SER A 511 46.79 0.62 11.00
CA SER A 511 48.05 1.38 11.11
C SER A 511 48.69 1.24 12.50
N ALA A 512 47.89 1.26 13.58
CA ALA A 512 48.35 0.99 14.94
C ALA A 512 48.94 -0.42 15.10
N THR A 513 48.25 -1.45 14.55
CA THR A 513 48.72 -2.85 14.61
C THR A 513 50.03 -3.05 13.84
N VAL A 514 50.24 -2.33 12.73
CA VAL A 514 51.50 -2.35 11.97
C VAL A 514 52.63 -1.70 12.76
N GLN A 515 52.38 -0.59 13.47
CA GLN A 515 53.39 0.06 14.32
C GLN A 515 53.82 -0.83 15.49
N TYR A 516 52.90 -1.57 16.15
CA TYR A 516 53.24 -2.49 17.23
C TYR A 516 53.95 -3.76 16.73
N ALA A 517 53.81 -4.16 15.49
CA ALA A 517 54.49 -5.32 14.92
C ALA A 517 55.92 -4.97 14.39
N THR A 518 56.26 -3.71 14.34
CA THR A 518 57.58 -3.21 13.86
C THR A 518 58.46 -2.66 15.01
N THR A 519 57.95 -2.62 16.23
CA THR A 519 58.69 -2.40 17.49
C THR A 519 58.90 -3.69 18.25
#